data_ed7b47d4906d2c9f689491d436f77eff
#
_entry.id   ed7b47d4906d2c9f689491d436f77eff
#
_cell.length_a   1.000
_cell.length_b   1.000
_cell.length_c   1.000
_cell.angle_alpha   90.00
_cell.angle_beta   90.00
_cell.angle_gamma   90.00
#
_symmetry.space_group_name_H-M   'P 1'
#
loop_
_entity.id
_entity.type
_entity.pdbx_description
1 polymer ?
#
loop_
_entity_poly.entity_id
_entity_poly.type
_entity_poly.pdbx_seq_one_letter_code
_entity_poly.pdbx_strand_id
1 'polypeptide(L)'
;MSNLNKDILLGTAIGDALGVPVEFEYRQELEKNPVIGMREYGTHNQPKGTWSDDSSLALCLAESLCNGYNLNDIADKFIRWYYDGYCTPYGRVFDVGITTARAISNLQSGIKPNLAGMDRERDNGNGSLMRILPLVPYILNMEEEDRFRIIGEVSSLTHRHPRSILACIALCEFAIQYINLQAVERAYQAMQQTILQLLKKEMFIEEDIPFKKLVGLSYEEFKNIELKDIRSTGYVIDTLEASLWCVFNTTNYKDAVLKAVNLGDDTDTVGTITGGLAGIIYGYDTIPSEWLEVLAKKDDIIQLADKLDS
;
A
#
# COMPACT_ATOMS: atom_id res chain seq x y z
N MET A 1 -17.79 -2.95 16.46
CA MET A 1 -17.18 -3.60 15.27
C MET A 1 -16.09 -2.64 14.81
N SER A 2 -14.88 -3.10 14.53
CA SER A 2 -13.84 -2.26 13.94
C SER A 2 -14.40 -1.72 12.60
N ASN A 3 -14.24 -0.43 12.36
CA ASN A 3 -14.63 0.16 11.09
C ASN A 3 -13.45 -0.05 10.13
N LEU A 4 -13.44 -1.20 9.46
CA LEU A 4 -12.32 -1.66 8.65
C LEU A 4 -11.92 -0.64 7.56
N ASN A 5 -12.88 0.08 6.99
CA ASN A 5 -12.60 1.12 6.01
C ASN A 5 -11.85 2.31 6.64
N LYS A 6 -12.23 2.75 7.86
CA LYS A 6 -11.47 3.79 8.58
C LYS A 6 -10.08 3.30 8.99
N ASP A 7 -10.00 2.06 9.47
CA ASP A 7 -8.73 1.44 9.88
C ASP A 7 -7.72 1.48 8.73
N ILE A 8 -8.15 1.12 7.52
CA ILE A 8 -7.31 1.13 6.33
C ILE A 8 -7.01 2.55 5.85
N LEU A 9 -8.04 3.36 5.59
CA LEU A 9 -7.85 4.64 4.91
C LEU A 9 -7.09 5.66 5.77
N LEU A 10 -7.43 5.76 7.07
CA LEU A 10 -6.69 6.64 7.98
C LEU A 10 -5.30 6.10 8.26
N GLY A 11 -5.18 4.77 8.45
CA GLY A 11 -3.89 4.13 8.66
C GLY A 11 -2.94 4.37 7.49
N THR A 12 -3.40 4.17 6.27
CA THR A 12 -2.67 4.46 5.02
C THR A 12 -2.22 5.92 4.96
N ALA A 13 -3.16 6.86 5.10
CA ALA A 13 -2.87 8.28 4.94
C ALA A 13 -1.91 8.84 6.01
N ILE A 14 -1.97 8.34 7.24
CA ILE A 14 -1.03 8.72 8.31
C ILE A 14 0.36 8.17 8.04
N GLY A 15 0.46 6.92 7.56
CA GLY A 15 1.75 6.32 7.22
C GLY A 15 2.47 7.08 6.11
N ASP A 16 1.75 7.41 5.04
CA ASP A 16 2.17 8.25 3.93
C ASP A 16 2.66 9.63 4.42
N ALA A 17 1.80 10.36 5.12
CA ALA A 17 2.11 11.71 5.60
C ALA A 17 3.31 11.78 6.58
N LEU A 18 3.63 10.69 7.29
CA LEU A 18 4.83 10.58 8.11
C LEU A 18 6.09 10.37 7.27
N GLY A 19 5.98 9.65 6.14
CA GLY A 19 7.08 9.33 5.26
C GLY A 19 7.44 10.47 4.30
N VAL A 20 6.46 11.18 3.72
CA VAL A 20 6.63 12.26 2.74
C VAL A 20 7.78 13.25 3.04
N PRO A 21 7.96 13.77 4.28
CA PRO A 21 9.03 14.73 4.55
C PRO A 21 10.45 14.15 4.50
N VAL A 22 10.59 12.83 4.58
CA VAL A 22 11.90 12.15 4.69
C VAL A 22 12.13 11.12 3.58
N GLU A 23 11.26 11.07 2.59
CA GLU A 23 11.43 10.21 1.42
C GLU A 23 12.80 10.49 0.76
N PHE A 24 13.45 9.43 0.30
CA PHE A 24 14.82 9.43 -0.25
C PHE A 24 15.94 9.79 0.75
N GLU A 25 15.63 10.01 2.04
CA GLU A 25 16.69 10.08 3.04
C GLU A 25 17.29 8.69 3.29
N TYR A 26 18.61 8.64 3.43
CA TYR A 26 19.28 7.37 3.76
C TYR A 26 19.00 6.97 5.22
N ARG A 27 18.84 5.68 5.46
CA ARG A 27 18.65 5.12 6.81
C ARG A 27 19.65 5.65 7.83
N GLN A 28 20.92 5.77 7.45
CA GLN A 28 21.98 6.28 8.32
C GLN A 28 21.76 7.73 8.77
N GLU A 29 21.08 8.56 7.99
CA GLU A 29 20.73 9.92 8.38
C GLU A 29 19.52 9.91 9.34
N LEU A 30 18.55 9.05 9.08
CA LEU A 30 17.40 8.86 9.98
C LEU A 30 17.80 8.22 11.31
N GLU A 31 18.83 7.37 11.36
CA GLU A 31 19.40 6.88 12.61
C GLU A 31 19.97 8.00 13.51
N LYS A 32 20.51 9.06 12.90
CA LYS A 32 21.02 10.24 13.62
C LYS A 32 19.91 11.22 14.05
N ASN A 33 18.85 11.30 13.25
CA ASN A 33 17.71 12.18 13.47
C ASN A 33 16.39 11.45 13.18
N PRO A 34 15.98 10.49 14.03
CA PRO A 34 14.85 9.64 13.76
C PRO A 34 13.54 10.42 13.68
N VAL A 35 12.64 9.95 12.80
CA VAL A 35 11.25 10.40 12.78
C VAL A 35 10.57 9.87 14.04
N ILE A 36 10.03 10.78 14.84
CA ILE A 36 9.28 10.46 16.08
C ILE A 36 7.83 10.96 16.03
N GLY A 37 7.45 11.64 14.95
CA GLY A 37 6.13 12.19 14.71
C GLY A 37 6.10 12.99 13.40
N MET A 38 4.96 13.60 13.11
CA MET A 38 4.75 14.37 11.88
C MET A 38 5.77 15.50 11.73
N ARG A 39 6.51 15.48 10.63
CA ARG A 39 7.40 16.54 10.16
C ARG A 39 6.72 17.39 9.09
N GLU A 40 7.36 18.44 8.66
CA GLU A 40 6.90 19.33 7.60
C GLU A 40 8.03 19.70 6.66
N TYR A 41 7.67 20.09 5.47
CA TYR A 41 8.56 20.48 4.36
C TYR A 41 9.42 19.31 3.87
N GLY A 42 10.66 19.18 4.29
CA GLY A 42 11.53 18.06 3.89
C GLY A 42 11.65 17.89 2.36
N THR A 43 11.73 16.66 1.91
CA THR A 43 11.99 16.30 0.50
C THR A 43 11.03 16.94 -0.49
N HIS A 44 9.75 16.88 -0.22
CA HIS A 44 8.71 17.39 -1.14
C HIS A 44 8.24 18.81 -0.83
N ASN A 45 8.82 19.45 0.19
CA ASN A 45 8.46 20.81 0.61
C ASN A 45 6.95 20.99 0.85
N GLN A 46 6.32 20.02 1.51
CA GLN A 46 4.89 19.99 1.81
C GLN A 46 4.61 20.38 3.27
N PRO A 47 3.45 20.98 3.57
CA PRO A 47 3.00 21.21 4.95
C PRO A 47 2.86 19.90 5.73
N LYS A 48 2.91 20.01 7.06
CA LYS A 48 2.70 18.88 7.98
C LYS A 48 1.37 18.17 7.72
N GLY A 49 1.41 16.84 7.70
CA GLY A 49 0.22 15.99 7.49
C GLY A 49 -0.22 15.86 6.03
N THR A 50 0.61 16.29 5.08
CA THR A 50 0.36 16.10 3.65
C THR A 50 0.75 14.69 3.22
N TRP A 51 -0.14 14.00 2.56
CA TRP A 51 0.04 12.69 1.94
C TRP A 51 0.26 12.82 0.42
N SER A 52 0.86 11.78 -0.20
CA SER A 52 1.38 11.76 -1.58
C SER A 52 0.39 11.14 -2.59
N ASP A 53 0.91 10.63 -3.71
CA ASP A 53 0.17 9.83 -4.69
C ASP A 53 -0.29 8.48 -4.12
N ASP A 54 0.39 7.95 -3.13
CA ASP A 54 0.03 6.73 -2.42
C ASP A 54 -1.41 6.80 -1.90
N SER A 55 -1.69 7.75 -1.03
CA SER A 55 -3.02 7.96 -0.49
C SER A 55 -3.99 8.49 -1.53
N SER A 56 -3.55 9.36 -2.46
CA SER A 56 -4.40 9.87 -3.53
C SER A 56 -5.03 8.75 -4.33
N LEU A 57 -4.22 7.80 -4.81
CA LEU A 57 -4.69 6.69 -5.63
C LEU A 57 -5.48 5.65 -4.81
N ALA A 58 -5.11 5.46 -3.53
CA ALA A 58 -5.90 4.64 -2.61
C ALA A 58 -7.30 5.22 -2.39
N LEU A 59 -7.43 6.55 -2.20
CA LEU A 59 -8.72 7.24 -2.04
C LEU A 59 -9.54 7.24 -3.33
N CYS A 60 -8.90 7.38 -4.51
CA CYS A 60 -9.57 7.22 -5.81
C CYS A 60 -10.18 5.82 -5.97
N LEU A 61 -9.43 4.78 -5.59
CA LEU A 61 -9.93 3.40 -5.58
C LEU A 61 -11.10 3.25 -4.61
N ALA A 62 -10.94 3.67 -3.36
CA ALA A 62 -11.97 3.60 -2.33
C ALA A 62 -13.27 4.31 -2.75
N GLU A 63 -13.16 5.50 -3.32
CA GLU A 63 -14.34 6.25 -3.79
C GLU A 63 -15.07 5.54 -4.94
N SER A 64 -14.34 4.89 -5.85
CA SER A 64 -14.97 4.10 -6.90
C SER A 64 -15.76 2.94 -6.32
N LEU A 65 -15.22 2.26 -5.31
CA LEU A 65 -15.86 1.10 -4.67
C LEU A 65 -17.17 1.44 -3.94
N CYS A 66 -17.43 2.70 -3.58
CA CYS A 66 -18.73 3.12 -3.03
C CYS A 66 -19.93 2.79 -3.94
N ASN A 67 -19.68 2.64 -5.25
CA ASN A 67 -20.71 2.30 -6.24
C ASN A 67 -20.55 0.86 -6.79
N GLY A 68 -19.77 0.02 -6.11
CA GLY A 68 -19.39 -1.31 -6.55
C GLY A 68 -18.18 -1.31 -7.47
N TYR A 69 -17.66 -2.49 -7.81
CA TYR A 69 -16.46 -2.63 -8.62
C TYR A 69 -16.70 -2.21 -10.07
N ASN A 70 -15.95 -1.21 -10.52
CA ASN A 70 -15.92 -0.76 -11.91
C ASN A 70 -14.51 -0.29 -12.30
N LEU A 71 -13.80 -1.11 -13.06
CA LEU A 71 -12.41 -0.83 -13.43
C LEU A 71 -12.26 0.43 -14.30
N ASN A 72 -13.27 0.77 -15.12
CA ASN A 72 -13.27 2.00 -15.92
C ASN A 72 -13.43 3.23 -15.03
N ASP A 73 -14.30 3.20 -14.01
CA ASP A 73 -14.47 4.32 -13.08
C ASP A 73 -13.19 4.55 -12.26
N ILE A 74 -12.50 3.47 -11.85
CA ILE A 74 -11.19 3.59 -11.17
C ILE A 74 -10.18 4.26 -12.11
N ALA A 75 -10.11 3.83 -13.38
CA ALA A 75 -9.23 4.42 -14.38
C ALA A 75 -9.51 5.91 -14.61
N ASP A 76 -10.78 6.28 -14.73
CA ASP A 76 -11.22 7.68 -14.92
C ASP A 76 -10.80 8.55 -13.72
N LYS A 77 -10.92 8.03 -12.49
CA LYS A 77 -10.46 8.73 -11.28
C LYS A 77 -8.95 8.92 -11.26
N PHE A 78 -8.17 7.92 -11.70
CA PHE A 78 -6.71 8.03 -11.81
C PHE A 78 -6.29 9.06 -12.86
N ILE A 79 -7.01 9.14 -14.00
CA ILE A 79 -6.80 10.18 -15.01
C ILE A 79 -7.08 11.57 -14.42
N ARG A 80 -8.22 11.75 -13.74
CA ARG A 80 -8.59 13.01 -13.08
C ARG A 80 -7.60 13.40 -11.98
N TRP A 81 -7.13 12.42 -11.21
CA TRP A 81 -6.10 12.69 -10.21
C TRP A 81 -4.87 13.30 -10.88
N TYR A 82 -4.36 12.67 -11.93
CA TYR A 82 -3.10 13.09 -12.56
C TYR A 82 -3.19 14.44 -13.28
N TYR A 83 -4.29 14.68 -14.00
CA TYR A 83 -4.44 15.89 -14.83
C TYR A 83 -5.15 17.04 -14.12
N ASP A 84 -6.07 16.76 -13.20
CA ASP A 84 -6.92 17.76 -12.57
C ASP A 84 -6.59 17.97 -11.07
N GLY A 85 -5.67 17.19 -10.49
CA GLY A 85 -5.37 17.23 -9.04
C GLY A 85 -6.49 16.68 -8.16
N TYR A 86 -7.36 15.84 -8.73
CA TYR A 86 -8.47 15.21 -8.00
C TYR A 86 -7.94 14.32 -6.88
N CYS A 87 -8.66 14.20 -5.75
CA CYS A 87 -8.24 13.41 -4.59
C CYS A 87 -6.79 13.71 -4.16
N THR A 88 -6.41 14.98 -4.12
CA THR A 88 -5.12 15.42 -3.57
C THR A 88 -5.32 16.31 -2.36
N PRO A 89 -4.34 16.45 -1.46
CA PRO A 89 -4.46 17.31 -0.29
C PRO A 89 -4.81 18.78 -0.63
N TYR A 90 -4.18 19.31 -1.69
CA TYR A 90 -4.25 20.74 -2.03
C TYR A 90 -4.48 21.02 -3.52
N GLY A 91 -5.08 20.10 -4.27
CA GLY A 91 -5.36 20.28 -5.71
C GLY A 91 -4.12 20.21 -6.61
N ARG A 92 -3.04 19.62 -6.12
CA ARG A 92 -1.78 19.45 -6.88
C ARG A 92 -1.22 18.06 -6.66
N VAL A 93 -0.79 17.44 -7.76
CA VAL A 93 -0.10 16.16 -7.75
C VAL A 93 1.39 16.39 -7.55
N PHE A 94 2.00 15.58 -6.71
CA PHE A 94 3.45 15.49 -6.55
C PHE A 94 3.83 14.01 -6.37
N ASP A 95 5.12 13.71 -6.44
CA ASP A 95 5.68 12.39 -6.22
C ASP A 95 5.04 11.30 -7.09
N VAL A 96 5.09 11.48 -8.40
CA VAL A 96 4.50 10.52 -9.34
C VAL A 96 5.55 9.59 -9.92
N GLY A 97 5.43 8.30 -9.64
CA GLY A 97 6.28 7.29 -10.26
C GLY A 97 6.20 7.26 -11.78
N ILE A 98 7.35 7.10 -12.46
CA ILE A 98 7.44 7.10 -13.93
C ILE A 98 6.53 6.07 -14.57
N THR A 99 6.44 4.87 -13.98
CA THR A 99 5.59 3.77 -14.46
C THR A 99 4.10 4.15 -14.35
N THR A 100 3.69 4.73 -13.23
CA THR A 100 2.33 5.23 -13.00
C THR A 100 1.96 6.32 -14.01
N ALA A 101 2.81 7.33 -14.20
CA ALA A 101 2.55 8.41 -15.16
C ALA A 101 2.37 7.90 -16.59
N ARG A 102 3.20 6.96 -17.04
CA ARG A 102 3.07 6.32 -18.36
C ARG A 102 1.78 5.56 -18.51
N ALA A 103 1.40 4.77 -17.51
CA ALA A 103 0.17 4.00 -17.55
C ALA A 103 -1.07 4.89 -17.57
N ILE A 104 -1.08 6.00 -16.81
CA ILE A 104 -2.18 6.98 -16.87
C ILE A 104 -2.25 7.66 -18.24
N SER A 105 -1.12 7.96 -18.88
CA SER A 105 -1.11 8.45 -20.27
C SER A 105 -1.70 7.42 -21.25
N ASN A 106 -1.45 6.12 -21.04
CA ASN A 106 -2.07 5.05 -21.80
C ASN A 106 -3.59 5.02 -21.61
N LEU A 107 -4.07 5.13 -20.36
CA LEU A 107 -5.51 5.22 -20.03
C LEU A 107 -6.15 6.43 -20.72
N GLN A 108 -5.54 7.61 -20.63
CA GLN A 108 -6.00 8.84 -21.29
C GLN A 108 -6.07 8.69 -22.82
N SER A 109 -5.19 7.89 -23.42
CA SER A 109 -5.16 7.58 -24.84
C SER A 109 -6.21 6.54 -25.27
N GLY A 110 -7.03 6.02 -24.34
CA GLY A 110 -8.07 5.05 -24.61
C GLY A 110 -7.63 3.58 -24.63
N ILE A 111 -6.43 3.26 -24.11
CA ILE A 111 -6.02 1.88 -23.89
C ILE A 111 -6.91 1.27 -22.79
N LYS A 112 -7.37 0.05 -22.98
CA LYS A 112 -8.22 -0.65 -22.01
C LYS A 112 -7.56 -0.69 -20.64
N PRO A 113 -8.30 -0.44 -19.54
CA PRO A 113 -7.76 -0.34 -18.19
C PRO A 113 -6.86 -1.51 -17.77
N ASN A 114 -7.26 -2.74 -18.04
CA ASN A 114 -6.49 -3.94 -17.72
C ASN A 114 -5.24 -4.17 -18.59
N LEU A 115 -5.00 -3.33 -19.60
CA LEU A 115 -3.85 -3.38 -20.50
C LEU A 115 -2.99 -2.10 -20.43
N ALA A 116 -3.39 -1.10 -19.66
CA ALA A 116 -2.72 0.19 -19.62
C ALA A 116 -1.40 0.16 -18.85
N GLY A 117 -1.29 -0.70 -17.85
CA GLY A 117 -0.11 -0.86 -17.02
C GLY A 117 1.10 -1.41 -17.76
N MET A 118 2.28 -1.02 -17.29
CA MET A 118 3.56 -1.50 -17.81
C MET A 118 3.83 -2.92 -17.29
N ASP A 119 4.55 -3.73 -18.11
CA ASP A 119 4.77 -5.16 -17.83
C ASP A 119 6.20 -5.66 -18.06
N ARG A 120 7.17 -4.75 -18.12
CA ARG A 120 8.58 -5.12 -18.28
C ARG A 120 9.21 -5.40 -16.92
N GLU A 121 10.28 -6.19 -16.88
CA GLU A 121 11.05 -6.49 -15.67
C GLU A 121 11.41 -5.23 -14.86
N ARG A 122 11.78 -4.15 -15.52
CA ARG A 122 12.15 -2.87 -14.86
C ARG A 122 10.96 -2.03 -14.39
N ASP A 123 9.73 -2.44 -14.69
CA ASP A 123 8.51 -1.72 -14.35
C ASP A 123 7.86 -2.28 -13.06
N ASN A 124 8.59 -3.08 -12.28
CA ASN A 124 8.18 -3.67 -11.01
C ASN A 124 8.37 -2.73 -9.80
N GLY A 125 7.95 -1.48 -9.93
CA GLY A 125 7.81 -0.56 -8.81
C GLY A 125 6.60 -0.92 -7.93
N ASN A 126 6.53 -0.30 -6.77
CA ASN A 126 5.49 -0.53 -5.76
C ASN A 126 4.19 0.27 -5.98
N GLY A 127 4.08 1.06 -7.06
CA GLY A 127 2.97 1.99 -7.28
C GLY A 127 1.57 1.36 -7.44
N SER A 128 1.45 0.03 -7.63
CA SER A 128 0.16 -0.65 -7.46
C SER A 128 -0.04 -1.18 -6.05
N LEU A 129 1.05 -1.58 -5.37
CA LEU A 129 1.02 -2.14 -4.03
C LEU A 129 0.56 -1.09 -3.01
N MET A 130 1.10 0.14 -3.09
CA MET A 130 0.83 1.24 -2.18
C MET A 130 -0.66 1.56 -2.00
N ARG A 131 -1.46 1.37 -3.05
CA ARG A 131 -2.86 1.78 -3.11
C ARG A 131 -3.88 0.65 -3.05
N ILE A 132 -3.45 -0.63 -2.90
CA ILE A 132 -4.32 -1.78 -3.10
C ILE A 132 -5.21 -2.12 -1.88
N LEU A 133 -4.80 -1.77 -0.66
CA LEU A 133 -5.48 -2.17 0.58
C LEU A 133 -6.96 -1.78 0.67
N PRO A 134 -7.45 -0.66 0.09
CA PRO A 134 -8.88 -0.36 0.08
C PRO A 134 -9.77 -1.40 -0.62
N LEU A 135 -9.20 -2.32 -1.41
CA LEU A 135 -9.95 -3.46 -1.96
C LEU A 135 -10.33 -4.48 -0.89
N VAL A 136 -9.55 -4.61 0.18
CA VAL A 136 -9.69 -5.70 1.16
C VAL A 136 -11.12 -5.83 1.71
N PRO A 137 -11.78 -4.78 2.18
CA PRO A 137 -13.16 -4.89 2.68
C PRO A 137 -14.13 -5.36 1.59
N TYR A 138 -13.96 -4.88 0.36
CA TYR A 138 -14.83 -5.20 -0.77
C TYR A 138 -14.74 -6.67 -1.18
N ILE A 139 -13.52 -7.24 -1.21
CA ILE A 139 -13.28 -8.61 -1.66
C ILE A 139 -13.26 -9.65 -0.53
N LEU A 140 -13.40 -9.23 0.73
CA LEU A 140 -13.21 -10.07 1.92
C LEU A 140 -13.99 -11.40 1.89
N ASN A 141 -15.23 -11.35 1.41
CA ASN A 141 -16.14 -12.49 1.39
C ASN A 141 -16.28 -13.15 0.00
N MET A 142 -15.40 -12.80 -0.96
CA MET A 142 -15.42 -13.39 -2.30
C MET A 142 -14.59 -14.67 -2.35
N GLU A 143 -14.89 -15.52 -3.33
CA GLU A 143 -14.07 -16.68 -3.66
C GLU A 143 -12.67 -16.26 -4.14
N GLU A 144 -11.66 -17.08 -3.90
CA GLU A 144 -10.25 -16.79 -4.23
C GLU A 144 -10.04 -16.36 -5.69
N GLU A 145 -10.70 -17.03 -6.63
CA GLU A 145 -10.55 -16.76 -8.06
C GLU A 145 -11.01 -15.34 -8.40
N ASP A 146 -12.14 -14.89 -7.84
CA ASP A 146 -12.66 -13.53 -8.04
C ASP A 146 -11.77 -12.49 -7.35
N ARG A 147 -11.28 -12.77 -6.13
CA ARG A 147 -10.33 -11.89 -5.43
C ARG A 147 -9.08 -11.66 -6.28
N PHE A 148 -8.44 -12.74 -6.74
CA PHE A 148 -7.20 -12.65 -7.51
C PHE A 148 -7.40 -11.94 -8.85
N ARG A 149 -8.54 -12.16 -9.51
CA ARG A 149 -8.90 -11.45 -10.73
C ARG A 149 -9.03 -9.96 -10.48
N ILE A 150 -9.80 -9.53 -9.47
CA ILE A 150 -10.02 -8.12 -9.16
C ILE A 150 -8.70 -7.43 -8.74
N ILE A 151 -7.90 -8.06 -7.87
CA ILE A 151 -6.60 -7.52 -7.46
C ILE A 151 -5.69 -7.36 -8.68
N GLY A 152 -5.64 -8.37 -9.56
CA GLY A 152 -4.84 -8.34 -10.77
C GLY A 152 -5.28 -7.26 -11.74
N GLU A 153 -6.58 -7.06 -11.95
CA GLU A 153 -7.14 -6.01 -12.79
C GLU A 153 -6.80 -4.61 -12.25
N VAL A 154 -6.94 -4.38 -10.94
CA VAL A 154 -6.62 -3.08 -10.30
C VAL A 154 -5.12 -2.80 -10.32
N SER A 155 -4.27 -3.79 -10.06
CA SER A 155 -2.82 -3.64 -10.22
C SER A 155 -2.46 -3.26 -11.66
N SER A 156 -3.09 -3.92 -12.64
CA SER A 156 -2.82 -3.76 -14.07
C SER A 156 -3.21 -2.41 -14.64
N LEU A 157 -3.94 -1.57 -13.91
CA LEU A 157 -4.14 -0.17 -14.28
C LEU A 157 -2.83 0.57 -14.47
N THR A 158 -1.78 0.22 -13.71
CA THR A 158 -0.46 0.87 -13.78
C THR A 158 0.71 -0.12 -13.84
N HIS A 159 0.63 -1.25 -13.14
CA HIS A 159 1.68 -2.26 -13.01
C HIS A 159 1.10 -3.64 -13.36
N ARG A 160 1.33 -4.09 -14.60
CA ARG A 160 0.74 -5.32 -15.15
C ARG A 160 1.70 -6.51 -15.14
N HIS A 161 2.94 -6.32 -14.66
CA HIS A 161 3.89 -7.42 -14.55
C HIS A 161 3.39 -8.44 -13.51
N PRO A 162 3.53 -9.77 -13.75
CA PRO A 162 3.12 -10.81 -12.80
C PRO A 162 3.63 -10.60 -11.37
N ARG A 163 4.86 -10.12 -11.20
CA ARG A 163 5.45 -9.80 -9.89
C ARG A 163 4.66 -8.77 -9.11
N SER A 164 4.28 -7.66 -9.75
CA SER A 164 3.49 -6.60 -9.10
C SER A 164 2.09 -7.10 -8.75
N ILE A 165 1.47 -7.90 -9.64
CA ILE A 165 0.17 -8.52 -9.38
C ILE A 165 0.26 -9.48 -8.18
N LEU A 166 1.27 -10.36 -8.17
CA LEU A 166 1.44 -11.35 -7.11
C LEU A 166 1.76 -10.69 -5.75
N ALA A 167 2.51 -9.59 -5.76
CA ALA A 167 2.77 -8.81 -4.56
C ALA A 167 1.48 -8.17 -3.99
N CYS A 168 0.62 -7.62 -4.86
CA CYS A 168 -0.70 -7.12 -4.46
C CYS A 168 -1.59 -8.24 -3.90
N ILE A 169 -1.56 -9.43 -4.51
CA ILE A 169 -2.28 -10.60 -3.99
C ILE A 169 -1.73 -10.98 -2.61
N ALA A 170 -0.42 -11.05 -2.44
CA ALA A 170 0.20 -11.41 -1.16
C ALA A 170 -0.21 -10.42 -0.04
N LEU A 171 -0.18 -9.12 -0.30
CA LEU A 171 -0.57 -8.10 0.66
C LEU A 171 -2.05 -8.21 1.04
N CYS A 172 -2.94 -8.31 0.05
CA CYS A 172 -4.39 -8.45 0.29
C CYS A 172 -4.72 -9.75 1.02
N GLU A 173 -4.12 -10.88 0.62
CA GLU A 173 -4.36 -12.16 1.29
C GLU A 173 -3.84 -12.14 2.73
N PHE A 174 -2.66 -11.57 3.01
CA PHE A 174 -2.22 -11.39 4.39
C PHE A 174 -3.25 -10.63 5.23
N ALA A 175 -3.76 -9.50 4.70
CA ALA A 175 -4.76 -8.69 5.38
C ALA A 175 -6.08 -9.46 5.60
N ILE A 176 -6.60 -10.14 4.58
CA ILE A 176 -7.81 -10.96 4.65
C ILE A 176 -7.64 -12.09 5.68
N GLN A 177 -6.53 -12.81 5.62
CA GLN A 177 -6.26 -13.90 6.55
C GLN A 177 -6.10 -13.39 7.99
N TYR A 178 -5.50 -12.21 8.19
CA TYR A 178 -5.46 -11.61 9.52
C TYR A 178 -6.86 -11.26 10.03
N ILE A 179 -7.72 -10.65 9.22
CA ILE A 179 -9.10 -10.33 9.59
C ILE A 179 -9.86 -11.60 10.04
N ASN A 180 -9.67 -12.69 9.32
CA ASN A 180 -10.35 -13.97 9.60
C ASN A 180 -9.77 -14.72 10.81
N LEU A 181 -8.46 -14.72 10.99
CA LEU A 181 -7.75 -15.57 11.95
C LEU A 181 -7.36 -14.84 13.24
N GLN A 182 -7.31 -13.50 13.21
CA GLN A 182 -6.87 -12.63 14.32
C GLN A 182 -5.50 -13.03 14.90
N ALA A 183 -4.61 -13.53 14.04
CA ALA A 183 -3.28 -14.00 14.41
C ALA A 183 -2.28 -13.77 13.27
N VAL A 184 -1.32 -12.88 13.49
CA VAL A 184 -0.32 -12.44 12.50
C VAL A 184 0.45 -13.61 11.91
N GLU A 185 0.99 -14.51 12.75
CA GLU A 185 1.72 -15.68 12.28
C GLU A 185 0.87 -16.59 11.39
N ARG A 186 -0.36 -16.88 11.82
CA ARG A 186 -1.28 -17.75 11.05
C ARG A 186 -1.69 -17.10 9.73
N ALA A 187 -1.90 -15.78 9.73
CA ALA A 187 -2.18 -15.02 8.52
C ALA A 187 -1.00 -15.07 7.53
N TYR A 188 0.22 -14.92 8.04
CA TYR A 188 1.43 -15.04 7.21
C TYR A 188 1.55 -16.44 6.61
N GLN A 189 1.37 -17.51 7.41
CA GLN A 189 1.43 -18.88 6.92
C GLN A 189 0.35 -19.18 5.86
N ALA A 190 -0.87 -18.69 6.06
CA ALA A 190 -1.96 -18.86 5.10
C ALA A 190 -1.65 -18.11 3.78
N MET A 191 -1.19 -16.87 3.86
CA MET A 191 -0.74 -16.11 2.68
C MET A 191 0.39 -16.84 1.93
N GLN A 192 1.40 -17.37 2.64
CA GLN A 192 2.48 -18.16 2.02
C GLN A 192 1.94 -19.35 1.24
N GLN A 193 0.99 -20.09 1.79
CA GLN A 193 0.38 -21.25 1.10
C GLN A 193 -0.32 -20.82 -0.20
N THR A 194 -1.05 -19.72 -0.16
CA THR A 194 -1.69 -19.15 -1.36
C THR A 194 -0.66 -18.78 -2.43
N ILE A 195 0.40 -18.06 -2.04
CA ILE A 195 1.45 -17.66 -2.99
C ILE A 195 2.19 -18.88 -3.57
N LEU A 196 2.52 -19.89 -2.75
CA LEU A 196 3.13 -21.14 -3.22
C LEU A 196 2.25 -21.89 -4.21
N GLN A 197 0.93 -21.83 -4.10
CA GLN A 197 0.01 -22.39 -5.07
C GLN A 197 -0.02 -21.58 -6.38
N LEU A 198 0.00 -20.25 -6.28
CA LEU A 198 0.01 -19.36 -7.44
C LEU A 198 1.31 -19.46 -8.24
N LEU A 199 2.46 -19.62 -7.59
CA LEU A 199 3.77 -19.81 -8.23
C LEU A 199 3.85 -21.07 -9.12
N LYS A 200 2.92 -22.01 -8.98
CA LYS A 200 2.81 -23.19 -9.87
C LYS A 200 2.02 -22.89 -11.16
N LYS A 201 1.33 -21.74 -11.23
CA LYS A 201 0.59 -21.35 -12.43
C LYS A 201 1.54 -20.73 -13.46
N GLU A 202 1.31 -21.00 -14.74
CA GLU A 202 2.14 -20.52 -15.86
C GLU A 202 2.44 -19.01 -15.77
N MET A 203 1.46 -18.22 -15.41
CA MET A 203 1.59 -16.77 -15.29
C MET A 203 2.64 -16.30 -14.27
N PHE A 204 2.89 -17.10 -13.21
CA PHE A 204 3.73 -16.70 -12.08
C PHE A 204 4.99 -17.56 -11.90
N ILE A 205 5.23 -18.53 -12.79
CA ILE A 205 6.31 -19.51 -12.61
C ILE A 205 7.71 -18.89 -12.57
N GLU A 206 7.90 -17.75 -13.22
CA GLU A 206 9.18 -17.02 -13.23
C GLU A 206 9.39 -16.16 -11.96
N GLU A 207 8.36 -16.05 -11.11
CA GLU A 207 8.39 -15.23 -9.90
C GLU A 207 8.89 -15.99 -8.65
N ASP A 208 9.26 -17.25 -8.77
CA ASP A 208 9.76 -18.08 -7.66
C ASP A 208 10.98 -17.45 -6.96
N ILE A 209 11.92 -16.92 -7.73
CA ILE A 209 13.15 -16.28 -7.18
C ILE A 209 12.83 -14.98 -6.44
N PRO A 210 12.08 -14.01 -7.00
CA PRO A 210 11.70 -12.81 -6.26
C PRO A 210 10.95 -13.08 -4.96
N PHE A 211 10.06 -14.06 -4.94
CA PHE A 211 9.25 -14.39 -3.77
C PHE A 211 9.89 -15.38 -2.80
N LYS A 212 11.10 -15.88 -3.11
CA LYS A 212 11.77 -16.93 -2.33
C LYS A 212 11.86 -16.64 -0.84
N LYS A 213 12.18 -15.41 -0.45
CA LYS A 213 12.30 -15.03 0.95
C LYS A 213 10.94 -15.04 1.63
N LEU A 214 9.93 -14.45 0.97
CA LEU A 214 8.57 -14.37 1.49
C LEU A 214 7.94 -15.74 1.72
N VAL A 215 8.13 -16.71 0.80
CA VAL A 215 7.49 -18.02 0.90
C VAL A 215 8.38 -19.10 1.53
N GLY A 216 9.69 -18.87 1.62
CA GLY A 216 10.65 -19.86 2.07
C GLY A 216 11.03 -19.75 3.55
N LEU A 217 10.78 -18.62 4.20
CA LEU A 217 11.09 -18.40 5.60
C LEU A 217 9.83 -18.61 6.46
N SER A 218 9.97 -19.29 7.58
CA SER A 218 8.94 -19.30 8.63
C SER A 218 8.70 -17.90 9.17
N TYR A 219 7.59 -17.70 9.87
CA TYR A 219 7.29 -16.40 10.50
C TYR A 219 8.42 -15.92 11.41
N GLU A 220 8.95 -16.80 12.27
CA GLU A 220 10.06 -16.45 13.17
C GLU A 220 11.37 -16.14 12.43
N GLU A 221 11.70 -16.87 11.37
CA GLU A 221 12.88 -16.57 10.55
C GLU A 221 12.72 -15.23 9.84
N PHE A 222 11.54 -14.95 9.23
CA PHE A 222 11.29 -13.70 8.55
C PHE A 222 11.30 -12.51 9.52
N LYS A 223 10.64 -12.63 10.68
CA LYS A 223 10.63 -11.63 11.75
C LYS A 223 12.04 -11.31 12.25
N ASN A 224 12.91 -12.32 12.38
CA ASN A 224 14.26 -12.18 12.90
C ASN A 224 15.30 -11.79 11.83
N ILE A 225 14.89 -11.41 10.60
CA ILE A 225 15.81 -10.80 9.63
C ILE A 225 16.47 -9.57 10.25
N GLU A 226 17.77 -9.46 10.14
CA GLU A 226 18.49 -8.30 10.67
C GLU A 226 18.10 -7.02 9.90
N LEU A 227 18.00 -5.90 10.60
CA LEU A 227 17.62 -4.60 10.02
C LEU A 227 18.45 -4.23 8.78
N LYS A 228 19.74 -4.54 8.77
CA LYS A 228 20.64 -4.25 7.63
C LYS A 228 20.26 -4.99 6.34
N ASP A 229 19.53 -6.12 6.46
CA ASP A 229 19.12 -6.99 5.35
C ASP A 229 17.67 -6.68 4.88
N ILE A 230 16.99 -5.75 5.56
CA ILE A 230 15.70 -5.22 5.14
C ILE A 230 15.94 -4.03 4.20
N ARG A 231 15.47 -4.15 2.97
CA ARG A 231 15.49 -3.10 1.96
C ARG A 231 14.15 -2.40 1.91
N SER A 232 14.15 -1.09 1.74
CA SER A 232 12.96 -0.23 1.73
C SER A 232 12.91 0.63 0.46
N THR A 233 13.34 0.06 -0.68
CA THR A 233 13.38 0.75 -1.96
C THR A 233 12.01 0.73 -2.65
N GLY A 234 11.83 1.55 -3.69
CA GLY A 234 10.63 1.55 -4.55
C GLY A 234 10.39 0.25 -5.34
N TYR A 235 11.19 -0.81 -5.14
CA TYR A 235 10.95 -2.12 -5.74
C TYR A 235 9.85 -2.86 -4.95
N VAL A 236 8.87 -3.38 -5.67
CA VAL A 236 7.64 -3.94 -5.09
C VAL A 236 7.86 -5.02 -4.02
N ILE A 237 8.88 -5.87 -4.18
CA ILE A 237 9.19 -6.92 -3.20
C ILE A 237 9.88 -6.33 -1.96
N ASP A 238 10.82 -5.40 -2.14
CA ASP A 238 11.48 -4.73 -1.03
C ASP A 238 10.45 -4.02 -0.13
N THR A 239 9.51 -3.29 -0.76
CA THR A 239 8.42 -2.59 -0.05
C THR A 239 7.49 -3.55 0.69
N LEU A 240 7.05 -4.65 0.03
CA LEU A 240 6.19 -5.66 0.66
C LEU A 240 6.88 -6.31 1.87
N GLU A 241 8.12 -6.76 1.71
CA GLU A 241 8.89 -7.39 2.77
C GLU A 241 9.15 -6.44 3.94
N ALA A 242 9.55 -5.18 3.65
CA ALA A 242 9.78 -4.16 4.67
C ALA A 242 8.52 -3.88 5.49
N SER A 243 7.37 -3.71 4.84
CA SER A 243 6.11 -3.43 5.51
C SER A 243 5.66 -4.58 6.41
N LEU A 244 5.73 -5.82 5.94
CA LEU A 244 5.43 -7.00 6.74
C LEU A 244 6.41 -7.14 7.92
N TRP A 245 7.70 -6.93 7.69
CA TRP A 245 8.70 -6.99 8.74
C TRP A 245 8.46 -5.95 9.83
N CYS A 246 8.07 -4.73 9.48
CA CYS A 246 7.73 -3.68 10.44
C CYS A 246 6.55 -4.09 11.32
N VAL A 247 5.47 -4.60 10.72
CA VAL A 247 4.30 -5.09 11.45
C VAL A 247 4.63 -6.26 12.36
N PHE A 248 5.47 -7.21 11.92
CA PHE A 248 5.82 -8.39 12.72
C PHE A 248 6.73 -8.05 13.92
N ASN A 249 7.41 -6.92 13.88
CA ASN A 249 8.36 -6.48 14.90
C ASN A 249 7.84 -5.35 15.78
N THR A 250 6.53 -5.14 15.83
CA THR A 250 5.88 -4.11 16.65
C THR A 250 4.59 -4.62 17.27
N THR A 251 4.07 -3.89 18.26
CA THR A 251 2.89 -4.29 19.02
C THR A 251 1.82 -3.19 19.11
N ASN A 252 2.00 -2.10 18.38
CA ASN A 252 1.04 -1.00 18.30
C ASN A 252 1.24 -0.22 16.99
N TYR A 253 0.23 0.56 16.62
CA TYR A 253 0.21 1.35 15.40
C TYR A 253 1.40 2.31 15.28
N LYS A 254 1.62 3.10 16.34
CA LYS A 254 2.67 4.13 16.36
C LYS A 254 4.04 3.57 16.06
N ASP A 255 4.42 2.50 16.76
CA ASP A 255 5.74 1.90 16.61
C ASP A 255 5.90 1.24 15.24
N ALA A 256 4.82 0.65 14.68
CA ALA A 256 4.85 0.04 13.35
C ALA A 256 5.19 1.09 12.27
N VAL A 257 4.46 2.19 12.25
CA VAL A 257 4.65 3.24 11.25
C VAL A 257 5.98 3.97 11.44
N LEU A 258 6.36 4.31 12.68
CA LEU A 258 7.68 4.92 12.95
C LEU A 258 8.83 4.00 12.56
N LYS A 259 8.71 2.68 12.79
CA LYS A 259 9.69 1.72 12.31
C LYS A 259 9.80 1.74 10.78
N ALA A 260 8.68 1.80 10.05
CA ALA A 260 8.63 1.83 8.60
C ALA A 260 9.33 3.06 8.02
N VAL A 261 8.93 4.26 8.45
CA VAL A 261 9.49 5.51 7.93
C VAL A 261 10.96 5.71 8.28
N ASN A 262 11.46 5.10 9.37
CA ASN A 262 12.87 5.15 9.75
C ASN A 262 13.74 4.10 9.02
N LEU A 263 13.17 3.29 8.12
CA LEU A 263 13.96 2.43 7.24
C LEU A 263 14.74 3.21 6.18
N GLY A 264 14.29 4.43 5.86
CA GLY A 264 14.88 5.25 4.80
C GLY A 264 14.44 4.84 3.40
N ASP A 265 15.04 5.42 2.39
CA ASP A 265 14.72 5.26 0.97
C ASP A 265 13.25 5.67 0.65
N ASP A 266 12.37 4.74 0.32
CA ASP A 266 10.97 4.96 -0.04
C ASP A 266 10.08 4.92 1.23
N THR A 267 10.17 5.98 2.01
CA THR A 267 9.62 6.03 3.37
C THR A 267 8.11 6.21 3.41
N ASP A 268 7.53 6.94 2.49
CA ASP A 268 6.10 7.18 2.39
C ASP A 268 5.36 5.94 1.93
N THR A 269 5.85 5.22 0.91
CA THR A 269 5.21 3.97 0.46
C THR A 269 5.32 2.86 1.52
N VAL A 270 6.50 2.65 2.14
CA VAL A 270 6.61 1.65 3.22
C VAL A 270 5.76 2.07 4.42
N GLY A 271 5.72 3.37 4.73
CA GLY A 271 4.83 3.95 5.74
C GLY A 271 3.35 3.73 5.43
N THR A 272 2.94 3.99 4.20
CA THR A 272 1.58 3.81 3.67
C THR A 272 1.06 2.37 3.88
N ILE A 273 1.82 1.40 3.40
CA ILE A 273 1.42 -0.01 3.49
C ILE A 273 1.45 -0.50 4.93
N THR A 274 2.51 -0.16 5.67
CA THR A 274 2.61 -0.50 7.10
C THR A 274 1.47 0.15 7.90
N GLY A 275 1.14 1.41 7.61
CA GLY A 275 0.05 2.14 8.26
C GLY A 275 -1.32 1.51 8.00
N GLY A 276 -1.59 1.11 6.76
CA GLY A 276 -2.81 0.40 6.41
C GLY A 276 -2.93 -0.96 7.11
N LEU A 277 -1.86 -1.76 7.12
CA LEU A 277 -1.81 -3.04 7.83
C LEU A 277 -1.93 -2.86 9.36
N ALA A 278 -1.20 -1.88 9.92
CA ALA A 278 -1.28 -1.58 11.35
C ALA A 278 -2.67 -1.07 11.75
N GLY A 279 -3.34 -0.31 10.86
CA GLY A 279 -4.74 0.06 11.04
C GLY A 279 -5.66 -1.15 11.15
N ILE A 280 -5.53 -2.13 10.25
CA ILE A 280 -6.28 -3.40 10.30
C ILE A 280 -6.01 -4.17 11.60
N ILE A 281 -4.75 -4.18 12.06
CA ILE A 281 -4.32 -5.00 13.19
C ILE A 281 -4.68 -4.36 14.54
N TYR A 282 -4.52 -3.05 14.67
CA TYR A 282 -4.63 -2.34 15.94
C TYR A 282 -5.85 -1.43 16.03
N GLY A 283 -6.50 -1.11 14.89
CA GLY A 283 -7.61 -0.18 14.81
C GLY A 283 -7.17 1.28 14.69
N TYR A 284 -7.95 2.09 13.95
CA TYR A 284 -7.67 3.52 13.77
C TYR A 284 -7.72 4.32 15.09
N ASP A 285 -8.46 3.86 16.10
CA ASP A 285 -8.55 4.47 17.42
C ASP A 285 -7.20 4.48 18.19
N THR A 286 -6.23 3.66 17.73
CA THR A 286 -4.89 3.60 18.30
C THR A 286 -3.90 4.54 17.63
N ILE A 287 -4.31 5.22 16.56
CA ILE A 287 -3.51 6.24 15.88
C ILE A 287 -3.35 7.44 16.83
N PRO A 288 -2.13 7.95 17.04
CA PRO A 288 -1.93 9.14 17.87
C PRO A 288 -2.82 10.31 17.44
N SER A 289 -3.56 10.90 18.37
CA SER A 289 -4.50 11.99 18.07
C SER A 289 -3.81 13.21 17.44
N GLU A 290 -2.59 13.51 17.89
CA GLU A 290 -1.77 14.58 17.35
C GLU A 290 -1.38 14.39 15.87
N TRP A 291 -1.37 13.15 15.36
CA TRP A 291 -1.16 12.88 13.94
C TRP A 291 -2.44 13.05 13.13
N LEU A 292 -3.57 12.61 13.69
CA LEU A 292 -4.88 12.80 13.07
C LEU A 292 -5.31 14.27 13.02
N GLU A 293 -4.92 15.09 14.01
CA GLU A 293 -5.26 16.52 14.06
C GLU A 293 -4.64 17.31 12.91
N VAL A 294 -3.46 16.92 12.43
CA VAL A 294 -2.74 17.60 11.34
C VAL A 294 -2.91 16.95 9.98
N LEU A 295 -3.55 15.79 9.90
CA LEU A 295 -3.75 15.07 8.64
C LEU A 295 -4.60 15.89 7.67
N ALA A 296 -4.07 16.14 6.48
CA ALA A 296 -4.79 16.85 5.43
C ALA A 296 -6.05 16.07 5.02
N LYS A 297 -7.18 16.77 4.87
CA LYS A 297 -8.45 16.17 4.44
C LYS A 297 -8.96 15.01 5.31
N LYS A 298 -8.58 14.98 6.59
CA LYS A 298 -9.02 13.93 7.53
C LYS A 298 -10.53 13.68 7.49
N ASP A 299 -11.33 14.74 7.53
CA ASP A 299 -12.79 14.61 7.57
C ASP A 299 -13.35 14.06 6.26
N ASP A 300 -12.74 14.41 5.10
CA ASP A 300 -13.11 13.85 3.80
C ASP A 300 -12.81 12.35 3.75
N ILE A 301 -11.66 11.92 4.32
CA ILE A 301 -11.27 10.49 4.42
C ILE A 301 -12.25 9.73 5.31
N ILE A 302 -12.64 10.29 6.46
CA ILE A 302 -13.63 9.69 7.35
C ILE A 302 -14.99 9.56 6.66
N GLN A 303 -15.45 10.60 5.96
CA GLN A 303 -16.72 10.56 5.23
C GLN A 303 -16.69 9.52 4.10
N LEU A 304 -15.55 9.35 3.44
CA LEU A 304 -15.39 8.31 2.41
C LEU A 304 -15.47 6.91 3.02
N ALA A 305 -14.80 6.69 4.16
CA ALA A 305 -14.87 5.41 4.88
C ALA A 305 -16.31 5.09 5.32
N ASP A 306 -17.04 6.08 5.84
CA ASP A 306 -18.45 5.90 6.25
C ASP A 306 -19.37 5.56 5.07
N LYS A 307 -19.08 6.08 3.86
CA LYS A 307 -19.83 5.71 2.63
C LYS A 307 -19.57 4.28 2.18
N LEU A 308 -18.35 3.77 2.40
CA LEU A 308 -18.03 2.37 2.06
C LEU A 308 -18.72 1.36 2.99
N ASP A 309 -19.12 1.79 4.18
CA ASP A 309 -19.83 0.95 5.17
C ASP A 309 -21.36 1.01 5.01
N SER A 310 -21.89 1.89 4.14
CA SER A 310 -23.34 2.09 3.95
C SER A 310 -23.90 1.23 2.81
#